data_c6268b4fd9bb71494f44eb518fb9eae7
#
_entry.id   c6268b4fd9bb71494f44eb518fb9eae7
#
_cell.length_a   1.000
_cell.length_b   1.000
_cell.length_c   1.000
_cell.angle_alpha   90.00
_cell.angle_beta   90.00
_cell.angle_gamma   90.00
#
_symmetry.space_group_name_H-M   'P 1'
#
loop_
_entity.id
_entity.type
_entity.pdbx_description
1 polymer ?
#
loop_
_entity_poly.entity_id
_entity_poly.type
_entity_poly.pdbx_seq_one_letter_code
_entity_poly.pdbx_strand_id
1 'polypeptide(L)'
;MELMILSNPAQVQAQVLAWKRQGLTVGLVPTMGYLHEGHASLIRRAAAECDRVVVSVFVNPNEDLESYPRDLEHDTLLIKECGGNLVFAPQPADMYGQGTRTWVTVEGLTKELCGRSRPIHFRGVATVVCKLMNIAQPDRAYFGQKDAQQLAVIRQMVSDLNMPVQVVGCPIVRESDGLAKSSRNTYLNAQERQAALVLSRSLAEGRKLLEAGTTDTGRVLARIEEVLKSEPLARIDYVQAVDADTIEPVHKVSGNVLFAIAVYIGKTRLIDNFYWTAE
;
A
#
# COMPACT_ATOMS: atom_id res chain seq x y z
N MET A 1 -20.73 -18.29 -5.69
CA MET A 1 -21.13 -18.04 -4.30
C MET A 1 -21.56 -16.60 -4.18
N GLU A 2 -22.57 -16.30 -3.39
CA GLU A 2 -23.01 -14.92 -3.17
C GLU A 2 -21.98 -14.17 -2.31
N LEU A 3 -21.67 -12.91 -2.65
CA LEU A 3 -20.76 -12.06 -1.89
C LEU A 3 -21.43 -11.65 -0.58
N MET A 4 -20.76 -11.88 0.54
CA MET A 4 -21.23 -11.45 1.86
C MET A 4 -20.73 -10.03 2.18
N ILE A 5 -21.57 -9.22 2.82
CA ILE A 5 -21.19 -7.89 3.33
C ILE A 5 -21.43 -7.89 4.83
N LEU A 6 -20.37 -7.72 5.62
CA LEU A 6 -20.43 -7.71 7.08
C LEU A 6 -19.74 -6.46 7.63
N SER A 7 -20.31 -5.89 8.70
CA SER A 7 -19.72 -4.74 9.41
C SER A 7 -19.20 -5.12 10.80
N ASN A 8 -19.72 -6.18 11.39
CA ASN A 8 -19.35 -6.59 12.75
C ASN A 8 -18.13 -7.51 12.75
N PRO A 9 -17.04 -7.18 13.48
CA PRO A 9 -15.83 -8.01 13.57
C PRO A 9 -16.08 -9.46 14.01
N ALA A 10 -16.97 -9.68 14.98
CA ALA A 10 -17.25 -11.04 15.49
C ALA A 10 -17.96 -11.92 14.44
N GLN A 11 -18.78 -11.31 13.57
CA GLN A 11 -19.42 -12.04 12.47
C GLN A 11 -18.38 -12.45 11.42
N VAL A 12 -17.42 -11.57 11.09
CA VAL A 12 -16.32 -11.91 10.19
C VAL A 12 -15.46 -13.03 10.77
N GLN A 13 -15.09 -12.94 12.05
CA GLN A 13 -14.34 -13.99 12.73
C GLN A 13 -15.08 -15.34 12.68
N ALA A 14 -16.37 -15.35 13.00
CA ALA A 14 -17.18 -16.57 12.97
C ALA A 14 -17.22 -17.19 11.56
N GLN A 15 -17.40 -16.37 10.53
CA GLN A 15 -17.42 -16.82 9.14
C GLN A 15 -16.07 -17.38 8.70
N VAL A 16 -14.98 -16.70 9.01
CA VAL A 16 -13.62 -17.15 8.67
C VAL A 16 -13.28 -18.45 9.39
N LEU A 17 -13.61 -18.56 10.68
CA LEU A 17 -13.42 -19.81 11.43
C LEU A 17 -14.24 -20.97 10.84
N ALA A 18 -15.45 -20.71 10.34
CA ALA A 18 -16.25 -21.72 9.65
C ALA A 18 -15.57 -22.21 8.36
N TRP A 19 -14.96 -21.32 7.59
CA TRP A 19 -14.17 -21.67 6.40
C TRP A 19 -12.91 -22.48 6.76
N LYS A 20 -12.16 -22.05 7.77
CA LYS A 20 -10.94 -22.75 8.22
C LYS A 20 -11.24 -24.16 8.75
N ARG A 21 -12.37 -24.38 9.44
CA ARG A 21 -12.81 -25.71 9.85
C ARG A 21 -13.14 -26.65 8.67
N GLN A 22 -13.40 -26.10 7.49
CA GLN A 22 -13.57 -26.84 6.25
C GLN A 22 -12.24 -27.08 5.51
N GLY A 23 -11.11 -26.68 6.08
CA GLY A 23 -9.79 -26.76 5.46
C GLY A 23 -9.51 -25.70 4.39
N LEU A 24 -10.34 -24.64 4.29
CA LEU A 24 -10.20 -23.62 3.27
C LEU A 24 -9.15 -22.56 3.69
N THR A 25 -8.33 -22.15 2.74
CA THR A 25 -7.39 -21.05 2.89
C THR A 25 -8.06 -19.69 2.70
N VAL A 26 -7.63 -18.70 3.48
CA VAL A 26 -8.21 -17.36 3.50
C VAL A 26 -7.18 -16.30 3.11
N GLY A 27 -7.49 -15.50 2.08
CA GLY A 27 -6.75 -14.30 1.69
C GLY A 27 -7.41 -13.06 2.27
N LEU A 28 -6.60 -12.08 2.67
CA LEU A 28 -7.04 -10.76 3.11
C LEU A 28 -6.47 -9.68 2.18
N VAL A 29 -7.33 -8.78 1.72
CA VAL A 29 -6.95 -7.56 0.98
C VAL A 29 -7.42 -6.34 1.77
N PRO A 30 -6.55 -5.71 2.56
CA PRO A 30 -6.88 -4.47 3.28
C PRO A 30 -7.00 -3.29 2.32
N THR A 31 -8.13 -2.58 2.36
CA THR A 31 -8.36 -1.36 1.57
C THR A 31 -9.09 -0.29 2.38
N MET A 32 -9.04 0.94 1.88
CA MET A 32 -9.85 2.05 2.43
C MET A 32 -11.14 2.29 1.64
N GLY A 33 -11.39 1.50 0.60
CA GLY A 33 -12.47 1.74 -0.35
C GLY A 33 -12.05 2.65 -1.51
N TYR A 34 -13.06 3.08 -2.33
CA TYR A 34 -12.86 3.78 -3.59
C TYR A 34 -11.90 3.02 -4.50
N LEU A 35 -12.28 1.77 -4.75
CA LEU A 35 -11.41 0.79 -5.38
C LEU A 35 -11.15 1.11 -6.86
N HIS A 36 -9.97 0.77 -7.31
CA HIS A 36 -9.53 0.92 -8.68
C HIS A 36 -8.74 -0.32 -9.13
N GLU A 37 -8.28 -0.37 -10.37
CA GLU A 37 -7.58 -1.52 -10.96
C GLU A 37 -6.37 -1.99 -10.14
N GLY A 38 -5.68 -1.08 -9.43
CA GLY A 38 -4.63 -1.45 -8.48
C GLY A 38 -5.14 -2.38 -7.37
N HIS A 39 -6.30 -2.07 -6.77
CA HIS A 39 -6.94 -2.92 -5.76
C HIS A 39 -7.51 -4.20 -6.40
N ALA A 40 -8.11 -4.10 -7.59
CA ALA A 40 -8.62 -5.23 -8.33
C ALA A 40 -7.53 -6.29 -8.60
N SER A 41 -6.31 -5.85 -8.92
CA SER A 41 -5.17 -6.76 -9.12
C SER A 41 -4.81 -7.55 -7.86
N LEU A 42 -4.89 -6.93 -6.67
CA LEU A 42 -4.66 -7.61 -5.39
C LEU A 42 -5.75 -8.67 -5.13
N ILE A 43 -7.02 -8.31 -5.36
CA ILE A 43 -8.16 -9.20 -5.13
C ILE A 43 -8.10 -10.40 -6.07
N ARG A 44 -7.85 -10.19 -7.38
CA ARG A 44 -7.69 -11.29 -8.34
C ARG A 44 -6.53 -12.22 -7.97
N ARG A 45 -5.42 -11.66 -7.50
CA ARG A 45 -4.30 -12.46 -7.04
C ARG A 45 -4.66 -13.28 -5.80
N ALA A 46 -5.33 -12.67 -4.84
CA ALA A 46 -5.83 -13.38 -3.65
C ALA A 46 -6.80 -14.51 -4.03
N ALA A 47 -7.73 -14.25 -4.97
CA ALA A 47 -8.69 -15.25 -5.46
C ALA A 47 -8.03 -16.40 -6.24
N ALA A 48 -6.88 -16.16 -6.86
CA ALA A 48 -6.11 -17.21 -7.54
C ALA A 48 -5.27 -18.08 -6.58
N GLU A 49 -4.94 -17.57 -5.40
CA GLU A 49 -4.02 -18.21 -4.46
C GLU A 49 -4.71 -18.72 -3.18
N CYS A 50 -5.97 -18.34 -2.91
CA CYS A 50 -6.73 -18.71 -1.72
C CYS A 50 -8.15 -19.14 -2.08
N ASP A 51 -8.73 -20.04 -1.28
CA ASP A 51 -10.09 -20.55 -1.48
C ASP A 51 -11.16 -19.50 -1.16
N ARG A 52 -10.86 -18.58 -0.26
CA ARG A 52 -11.74 -17.49 0.19
C ARG A 52 -10.96 -16.19 0.32
N VAL A 53 -11.61 -15.10 -0.09
CA VAL A 53 -11.01 -13.75 -0.02
C VAL A 53 -11.91 -12.82 0.76
N VAL A 54 -11.33 -12.23 1.81
CA VAL A 54 -11.90 -11.14 2.59
C VAL A 54 -11.28 -9.84 2.10
N VAL A 55 -12.11 -8.87 1.74
CA VAL A 55 -11.66 -7.51 1.39
C VAL A 55 -12.19 -6.54 2.44
N SER A 56 -11.32 -5.84 3.14
CA SER A 56 -11.79 -4.77 4.03
C SER A 56 -11.97 -3.46 3.25
N VAL A 57 -13.06 -2.76 3.56
CA VAL A 57 -13.36 -1.41 3.07
C VAL A 57 -13.52 -0.53 4.31
N PHE A 58 -12.40 0.05 4.78
CA PHE A 58 -12.37 0.81 6.02
C PHE A 58 -11.42 2.00 5.97
N VAL A 59 -11.99 3.20 6.03
CA VAL A 59 -11.23 4.45 6.17
C VAL A 59 -10.83 4.61 7.63
N ASN A 60 -9.52 4.47 7.91
CA ASN A 60 -9.00 4.55 9.27
C ASN A 60 -9.07 5.99 9.80
N PRO A 61 -9.82 6.27 10.87
CA PRO A 61 -9.98 7.64 11.41
C PRO A 61 -8.68 8.20 12.03
N ASN A 62 -7.66 7.36 12.23
CA ASN A 62 -6.35 7.77 12.73
C ASN A 62 -5.38 8.19 11.61
N GLU A 63 -5.87 8.33 10.40
CA GLU A 63 -5.14 8.86 9.24
C GLU A 63 -5.80 10.18 8.78
N ASP A 64 -5.05 11.07 8.11
CA ASP A 64 -5.53 12.37 7.60
C ASP A 64 -6.46 12.20 6.37
N LEU A 65 -7.65 11.61 6.57
CA LEU A 65 -8.51 11.11 5.50
C LEU A 65 -9.98 11.57 5.60
N GLU A 66 -10.26 12.72 6.22
CA GLU A 66 -11.63 13.25 6.34
C GLU A 66 -12.32 13.43 4.97
N SER A 67 -11.54 13.75 3.92
CA SER A 67 -12.03 13.93 2.55
C SER A 67 -11.88 12.70 1.65
N TYR A 68 -11.57 11.51 2.21
CA TYR A 68 -11.39 10.31 1.39
C TYR A 68 -12.73 9.87 0.75
N PRO A 69 -12.77 9.67 -0.58
CA PRO A 69 -14.00 9.31 -1.28
C PRO A 69 -14.51 7.93 -0.84
N ARG A 70 -15.83 7.76 -0.86
CA ARG A 70 -16.48 6.51 -0.45
C ARG A 70 -17.58 6.17 -1.45
N ASP A 71 -17.52 4.94 -1.96
CA ASP A 71 -18.53 4.37 -2.86
C ASP A 71 -18.58 2.85 -2.62
N LEU A 72 -19.30 2.45 -1.57
CA LEU A 72 -19.36 1.04 -1.17
C LEU A 72 -20.09 0.18 -2.20
N GLU A 73 -21.02 0.74 -2.95
CA GLU A 73 -21.74 0.01 -4.00
C GLU A 73 -20.80 -0.36 -5.14
N HIS A 74 -20.08 0.62 -5.69
CA HIS A 74 -19.04 0.40 -6.69
C HIS A 74 -17.98 -0.59 -6.18
N ASP A 75 -17.49 -0.39 -4.95
CA ASP A 75 -16.46 -1.25 -4.36
C ASP A 75 -16.94 -2.71 -4.26
N THR A 76 -18.18 -2.91 -3.81
CA THR A 76 -18.78 -4.24 -3.68
C THR A 76 -18.91 -4.95 -5.03
N LEU A 77 -19.31 -4.24 -6.07
CA LEU A 77 -19.39 -4.78 -7.43
C LEU A 77 -18.01 -5.21 -7.93
N LEU A 78 -17.00 -4.34 -7.80
CA LEU A 78 -15.64 -4.64 -8.22
C LEU A 78 -15.04 -5.83 -7.44
N ILE A 79 -15.27 -5.89 -6.12
CA ILE A 79 -14.83 -7.02 -5.29
C ILE A 79 -15.43 -8.33 -5.77
N LYS A 80 -16.73 -8.34 -6.08
CA LYS A 80 -17.44 -9.52 -6.59
C LYS A 80 -16.87 -9.97 -7.93
N GLU A 81 -16.68 -9.04 -8.87
CA GLU A 81 -16.12 -9.31 -10.19
C GLU A 81 -14.68 -9.86 -10.12
N CYS A 82 -13.91 -9.44 -9.13
CA CYS A 82 -12.53 -9.90 -8.92
C CYS A 82 -12.42 -11.21 -8.13
N GLY A 83 -13.55 -11.81 -7.69
CA GLY A 83 -13.56 -13.10 -6.98
C GLY A 83 -13.50 -12.99 -5.46
N GLY A 84 -13.78 -11.82 -4.88
CA GLY A 84 -13.95 -11.65 -3.44
C GLY A 84 -15.17 -12.43 -2.91
N ASN A 85 -15.10 -12.90 -1.67
CA ASN A 85 -16.16 -13.69 -1.04
C ASN A 85 -16.82 -12.97 0.12
N LEU A 86 -16.10 -12.04 0.77
CA LEU A 86 -16.61 -11.26 1.89
C LEU A 86 -16.05 -9.83 1.84
N VAL A 87 -16.94 -8.85 1.95
CA VAL A 87 -16.62 -7.45 2.18
C VAL A 87 -16.75 -7.18 3.68
N PHE A 88 -15.68 -6.74 4.30
CA PHE A 88 -15.71 -6.24 5.68
C PHE A 88 -15.73 -4.72 5.68
N ALA A 89 -16.90 -4.13 5.93
CA ALA A 89 -17.12 -2.68 5.91
C ALA A 89 -17.57 -2.17 7.30
N PRO A 90 -16.68 -2.14 8.31
CA PRO A 90 -17.01 -1.70 9.65
C PRO A 90 -17.15 -0.19 9.76
N GLN A 91 -17.91 0.27 10.76
CA GLN A 91 -17.86 1.66 11.19
C GLN A 91 -16.65 1.90 12.11
N PRO A 92 -16.19 3.16 12.27
CA PRO A 92 -15.09 3.48 13.18
C PRO A 92 -15.32 2.97 14.61
N ALA A 93 -16.54 3.02 15.12
CA ALA A 93 -16.89 2.51 16.45
C ALA A 93 -16.76 0.99 16.58
N ASP A 94 -16.91 0.22 15.49
CA ASP A 94 -16.72 -1.23 15.48
C ASP A 94 -15.23 -1.59 15.59
N MET A 95 -14.38 -0.74 15.05
CA MET A 95 -12.92 -0.94 15.06
C MET A 95 -12.26 -0.29 16.28
N TYR A 96 -12.73 0.87 16.70
CA TYR A 96 -12.16 1.65 17.81
C TYR A 96 -13.28 2.06 18.76
N GLY A 97 -13.59 1.17 19.72
CA GLY A 97 -14.56 1.45 20.77
C GLY A 97 -14.13 2.56 21.73
N GLN A 98 -15.06 3.03 22.57
CA GLN A 98 -14.73 3.99 23.62
C GLN A 98 -13.64 3.41 24.56
N GLY A 99 -12.53 4.14 24.69
CA GLY A 99 -11.42 3.73 25.57
C GLY A 99 -10.39 2.82 24.92
N THR A 100 -10.30 2.76 23.59
CA THR A 100 -9.16 2.11 22.91
C THR A 100 -7.82 2.65 23.42
N ARG A 101 -6.94 1.77 23.92
CA ARG A 101 -5.66 2.12 24.55
C ARG A 101 -4.46 1.37 23.97
N THR A 102 -4.71 0.39 23.09
CA THR A 102 -3.65 -0.45 22.51
C THR A 102 -3.29 0.04 21.12
N TRP A 103 -2.00 0.27 20.92
CA TRP A 103 -1.42 0.69 19.65
C TRP A 103 -0.26 -0.24 19.28
N VAL A 104 -0.08 -0.46 17.99
CA VAL A 104 1.07 -1.18 17.44
C VAL A 104 2.01 -0.15 16.83
N THR A 105 3.26 -0.15 17.29
CA THR A 105 4.32 0.73 16.76
C THR A 105 5.46 -0.13 16.28
N VAL A 106 5.91 0.09 15.04
CA VAL A 106 7.10 -0.53 14.48
C VAL A 106 8.18 0.54 14.41
N GLU A 107 9.23 0.34 15.18
CA GLU A 107 10.35 1.30 15.27
C GLU A 107 11.38 1.08 14.15
N GLY A 108 12.21 2.09 13.89
CA GLY A 108 13.26 2.04 12.88
C GLY A 108 12.77 2.37 11.48
N LEU A 109 11.91 1.54 10.91
CA LEU A 109 11.43 1.63 9.52
C LEU A 109 10.59 2.88 9.20
N THR A 110 10.25 3.68 10.20
CA THR A 110 9.38 4.85 10.06
C THR A 110 10.12 6.18 10.19
N LYS A 111 11.46 6.17 10.23
CA LYS A 111 12.29 7.38 10.37
C LYS A 111 12.50 8.12 9.05
N GLU A 112 12.46 7.40 7.93
CA GLU A 112 12.71 7.89 6.57
C GLU A 112 11.42 7.91 5.73
N LEU A 113 11.53 8.37 4.48
CA LEU A 113 10.44 8.38 3.50
C LEU A 113 9.16 9.05 4.04
N CYS A 114 8.01 8.39 3.88
CA CYS A 114 6.71 8.87 4.38
C CYS A 114 6.67 9.00 5.91
N GLY A 115 7.42 8.17 6.64
CA GLY A 115 7.43 8.21 8.11
C GLY A 115 8.02 9.50 8.66
N ARG A 116 9.03 10.08 7.98
CA ARG A 116 9.63 11.37 8.35
C ARG A 116 8.64 12.53 8.24
N SER A 117 7.85 12.56 7.17
CA SER A 117 6.85 13.62 6.95
C SER A 117 5.51 13.38 7.65
N ARG A 118 5.25 12.14 8.12
CA ARG A 118 4.00 11.71 8.75
C ARG A 118 4.26 10.82 9.98
N PRO A 119 4.77 11.37 11.10
CA PRO A 119 5.31 10.59 12.22
C PRO A 119 4.34 9.61 12.90
N ILE A 120 3.03 9.93 12.92
CA ILE A 120 2.00 9.08 13.55
C ILE A 120 1.32 8.10 12.58
N HIS A 121 1.53 8.27 11.27
CA HIS A 121 0.84 7.52 10.22
C HIS A 121 1.01 6.01 10.37
N PHE A 122 2.25 5.55 10.45
CA PHE A 122 2.53 4.11 10.49
C PHE A 122 2.07 3.41 11.78
N ARG A 123 1.95 4.14 12.89
CA ARG A 123 1.30 3.61 14.09
C ARG A 123 -0.20 3.33 13.81
N GLY A 124 -0.86 4.22 13.11
CA GLY A 124 -2.25 4.01 12.66
C GLY A 124 -2.37 2.82 11.73
N VAL A 125 -1.50 2.75 10.71
CA VAL A 125 -1.45 1.64 9.73
C VAL A 125 -1.18 0.29 10.42
N ALA A 126 -0.11 0.19 11.20
CA ALA A 126 0.24 -1.05 11.91
C ALA A 126 -0.90 -1.52 12.83
N THR A 127 -1.52 -0.59 13.56
CA THR A 127 -2.64 -0.91 14.45
C THR A 127 -3.85 -1.43 13.69
N VAL A 128 -4.29 -0.73 12.63
CA VAL A 128 -5.49 -1.17 11.87
C VAL A 128 -5.24 -2.48 11.15
N VAL A 129 -4.06 -2.67 10.56
CA VAL A 129 -3.72 -3.92 9.86
C VAL A 129 -3.61 -5.09 10.84
N CYS A 130 -3.00 -4.89 12.01
CA CYS A 130 -2.96 -5.89 13.08
C CYS A 130 -4.40 -6.30 13.50
N LYS A 131 -5.31 -5.33 13.67
CA LYS A 131 -6.73 -5.63 13.97
C LYS A 131 -7.39 -6.43 12.84
N LEU A 132 -7.21 -6.02 11.59
CA LEU A 132 -7.76 -6.72 10.43
C LEU A 132 -7.24 -8.16 10.34
N MET A 133 -5.96 -8.39 10.59
CA MET A 133 -5.36 -9.73 10.62
C MET A 133 -5.94 -10.58 11.75
N ASN A 134 -6.16 -10.01 12.94
CA ASN A 134 -6.81 -10.73 14.05
C ASN A 134 -8.30 -11.03 13.78
N ILE A 135 -8.99 -10.18 13.03
CA ILE A 135 -10.40 -10.38 12.66
C ILE A 135 -10.52 -11.42 11.55
N ALA A 136 -9.77 -11.26 10.46
CA ALA A 136 -9.86 -12.13 9.29
C ALA A 136 -9.01 -13.40 9.39
N GLN A 137 -8.06 -13.47 10.33
CA GLN A 137 -7.15 -14.62 10.53
C GLN A 137 -6.66 -15.23 9.20
N PRO A 138 -6.10 -14.42 8.29
CA PRO A 138 -5.79 -14.88 6.94
C PRO A 138 -4.56 -15.79 6.93
N ASP A 139 -4.49 -16.69 5.93
CA ASP A 139 -3.28 -17.44 5.62
C ASP A 139 -2.32 -16.56 4.78
N ARG A 140 -2.89 -15.66 3.95
CA ARG A 140 -2.15 -14.67 3.15
C ARG A 140 -2.81 -13.30 3.20
N ALA A 141 -1.99 -12.24 3.25
CA ALA A 141 -2.46 -10.85 3.18
C ALA A 141 -1.73 -10.11 2.05
N TYR A 142 -2.48 -9.43 1.18
CA TYR A 142 -1.98 -8.85 -0.07
C TYR A 142 -1.90 -7.34 0.01
N PHE A 143 -0.73 -6.79 -0.33
CA PHE A 143 -0.45 -5.35 -0.30
C PHE A 143 0.24 -4.90 -1.57
N GLY A 144 -0.05 -3.69 -2.03
CA GLY A 144 0.61 -3.12 -3.21
C GLY A 144 2.03 -2.64 -2.90
N GLN A 145 2.98 -2.97 -3.77
CA GLN A 145 4.37 -2.47 -3.71
C GLN A 145 4.47 -0.95 -3.95
N LYS A 146 3.40 -0.30 -4.41
CA LYS A 146 3.37 1.16 -4.51
C LYS A 146 3.57 1.82 -3.14
N ASP A 147 2.98 1.27 -2.10
CA ASP A 147 3.14 1.71 -0.72
C ASP A 147 4.26 0.90 -0.04
N ALA A 148 5.47 0.97 -0.62
CA ALA A 148 6.61 0.12 -0.30
C ALA A 148 7.01 0.16 1.19
N GLN A 149 7.06 1.35 1.78
CA GLN A 149 7.38 1.49 3.21
C GLN A 149 6.29 0.85 4.09
N GLN A 150 5.02 0.98 3.73
CA GLN A 150 3.93 0.30 4.41
C GLN A 150 4.11 -1.22 4.35
N LEU A 151 4.48 -1.75 3.19
CA LEU A 151 4.74 -3.19 3.02
C LEU A 151 5.88 -3.67 3.92
N ALA A 152 6.99 -2.92 4.02
CA ALA A 152 8.11 -3.23 4.92
C ALA A 152 7.68 -3.20 6.39
N VAL A 153 6.97 -2.16 6.82
CA VAL A 153 6.44 -2.02 8.19
C VAL A 153 5.51 -3.18 8.56
N ILE A 154 4.63 -3.60 7.64
CA ILE A 154 3.69 -4.71 7.89
C ILE A 154 4.44 -6.05 7.96
N ARG A 155 5.42 -6.28 7.10
CA ARG A 155 6.26 -7.48 7.16
C ARG A 155 7.01 -7.58 8.48
N GLN A 156 7.60 -6.48 8.93
CA GLN A 156 8.29 -6.43 10.22
C GLN A 156 7.32 -6.70 11.38
N MET A 157 6.15 -6.05 11.40
CA MET A 157 5.12 -6.30 12.41
C MET A 157 4.72 -7.78 12.48
N VAL A 158 4.47 -8.39 11.32
CA VAL A 158 4.08 -9.80 11.24
C VAL A 158 5.19 -10.72 11.77
N SER A 159 6.44 -10.43 11.42
CA SER A 159 7.61 -11.17 11.91
C SER A 159 7.77 -11.04 13.43
N ASP A 160 7.79 -9.82 13.94
CA ASP A 160 8.04 -9.54 15.36
C ASP A 160 6.94 -10.09 16.27
N LEU A 161 5.69 -10.05 15.81
CA LEU A 161 4.53 -10.58 16.55
C LEU A 161 4.27 -12.07 16.29
N ASN A 162 5.12 -12.75 15.51
CA ASN A 162 4.97 -14.17 15.15
C ASN A 162 3.57 -14.50 14.59
N MET A 163 3.02 -13.58 13.78
CA MET A 163 1.69 -13.77 13.21
C MET A 163 1.73 -14.85 12.12
N PRO A 164 0.85 -15.86 12.14
CA PRO A 164 0.85 -16.97 11.18
C PRO A 164 0.21 -16.56 9.84
N VAL A 165 0.72 -15.50 9.21
CA VAL A 165 0.22 -14.96 7.95
C VAL A 165 1.38 -14.67 7.00
N GLN A 166 1.25 -15.05 5.73
CA GLN A 166 2.20 -14.68 4.68
C GLN A 166 1.81 -13.32 4.10
N VAL A 167 2.72 -12.33 4.19
CA VAL A 167 2.55 -11.01 3.58
C VAL A 167 3.03 -11.02 2.13
N VAL A 168 2.11 -10.86 1.19
CA VAL A 168 2.36 -10.90 -0.25
C VAL A 168 2.41 -9.48 -0.82
N GLY A 169 3.56 -9.07 -1.34
CA GLY A 169 3.71 -7.82 -2.11
C GLY A 169 3.28 -8.02 -3.56
N CYS A 170 2.41 -7.16 -4.06
CA CYS A 170 1.93 -7.20 -5.44
C CYS A 170 2.48 -6.02 -6.26
N PRO A 171 2.83 -6.22 -7.54
CA PRO A 171 3.43 -5.19 -8.38
C PRO A 171 2.57 -3.94 -8.51
N ILE A 172 3.22 -2.82 -8.79
CA ILE A 172 2.54 -1.55 -9.07
C ILE A 172 1.75 -1.66 -10.37
N VAL A 173 0.45 -1.41 -10.29
CA VAL A 173 -0.40 -1.24 -11.48
C VAL A 173 -0.30 0.20 -11.95
N ARG A 174 -0.07 0.39 -13.25
CA ARG A 174 0.05 1.70 -13.89
C ARG A 174 -1.07 1.95 -14.87
N GLU A 175 -1.37 3.20 -15.12
CA GLU A 175 -2.20 3.63 -16.24
C GLU A 175 -1.42 3.45 -17.56
N SER A 176 -2.10 3.51 -18.69
CA SER A 176 -1.47 3.29 -20.02
C SER A 176 -0.33 4.27 -20.33
N ASP A 177 -0.31 5.43 -19.69
CA ASP A 177 0.73 6.46 -19.83
C ASP A 177 1.84 6.36 -18.76
N GLY A 178 1.79 5.32 -17.91
CA GLY A 178 2.82 5.01 -16.92
C GLY A 178 2.56 5.55 -15.51
N LEU A 179 1.56 6.40 -15.28
CA LEU A 179 1.24 6.89 -13.93
C LEU A 179 0.80 5.74 -13.04
N ALA A 180 1.38 5.63 -11.84
CA ALA A 180 0.95 4.64 -10.85
C ALA A 180 -0.52 4.87 -10.44
N LYS A 181 -1.33 3.80 -10.47
CA LYS A 181 -2.75 3.87 -10.07
C LYS A 181 -2.88 4.29 -8.61
N SER A 182 -3.72 5.30 -8.37
CA SER A 182 -4.03 5.82 -7.03
C SER A 182 -5.39 6.49 -7.03
N SER A 183 -6.15 6.33 -5.95
CA SER A 183 -7.38 7.11 -5.73
C SER A 183 -7.11 8.61 -5.71
N ARG A 184 -5.90 9.04 -5.30
CA ARG A 184 -5.49 10.45 -5.32
C ARG A 184 -5.34 11.04 -6.72
N ASN A 185 -5.24 10.23 -7.77
CA ASN A 185 -5.20 10.73 -9.15
C ASN A 185 -6.48 11.46 -9.54
N THR A 186 -7.61 11.17 -8.89
CA THR A 186 -8.89 11.86 -9.12
C THR A 186 -8.92 13.31 -8.64
N TYR A 187 -7.96 13.72 -7.80
CA TYR A 187 -7.84 15.11 -7.33
C TYR A 187 -7.10 16.02 -8.31
N LEU A 188 -6.44 15.44 -9.32
CA LEU A 188 -5.66 16.19 -10.30
C LEU A 188 -6.57 16.77 -11.38
N ASN A 189 -6.40 18.06 -11.66
CA ASN A 189 -6.97 18.64 -12.87
C ASN A 189 -6.18 18.18 -14.13
N ALA A 190 -6.65 18.51 -15.33
CA ALA A 190 -6.05 18.02 -16.57
C ALA A 190 -4.56 18.39 -16.71
N GLN A 191 -4.16 19.61 -16.32
CA GLN A 191 -2.77 20.06 -16.38
C GLN A 191 -1.92 19.31 -15.33
N GLU A 192 -2.39 19.20 -14.11
CA GLU A 192 -1.74 18.47 -13.04
C GLU A 192 -1.60 16.98 -13.38
N ARG A 193 -2.62 16.40 -14.04
CA ARG A 193 -2.60 15.00 -14.48
C ARG A 193 -1.48 14.72 -15.50
N GLN A 194 -1.23 15.66 -16.42
CA GLN A 194 -0.10 15.57 -17.36
C GLN A 194 1.24 15.76 -16.64
N ALA A 195 1.33 16.76 -15.77
CA ALA A 195 2.52 17.00 -14.96
C ALA A 195 2.90 15.77 -14.10
N ALA A 196 1.92 15.04 -13.57
CA ALA A 196 2.15 13.85 -12.73
C ALA A 196 2.94 12.73 -13.43
N LEU A 197 2.97 12.71 -14.77
CA LEU A 197 3.77 11.75 -15.53
C LEU A 197 5.27 11.91 -15.31
N VAL A 198 5.72 13.05 -14.77
CA VAL A 198 7.12 13.27 -14.43
C VAL A 198 7.62 12.26 -13.38
N LEU A 199 6.74 11.74 -12.50
CA LEU A 199 7.10 10.76 -11.49
C LEU A 199 7.63 9.47 -12.15
N SER A 200 6.82 8.84 -13.00
CA SER A 200 7.23 7.61 -13.67
C SER A 200 8.40 7.82 -14.64
N ARG A 201 8.45 8.97 -15.36
CA ARG A 201 9.60 9.32 -16.22
C ARG A 201 10.89 9.45 -15.43
N SER A 202 10.87 10.13 -14.28
CA SER A 202 12.06 10.32 -13.46
C SER A 202 12.63 8.99 -12.96
N LEU A 203 11.77 8.09 -12.49
CA LEU A 203 12.17 6.75 -12.05
C LEU A 203 12.73 5.91 -13.21
N ALA A 204 12.14 6.01 -14.40
CA ALA A 204 12.65 5.32 -15.58
C ALA A 204 14.06 5.80 -15.96
N GLU A 205 14.33 7.13 -15.89
CA GLU A 205 15.67 7.68 -16.13
C GLU A 205 16.69 7.22 -15.07
N GLY A 206 16.29 7.16 -13.80
CA GLY A 206 17.13 6.59 -12.74
C GLY A 206 17.47 5.12 -12.98
N ARG A 207 16.47 4.32 -13.38
CA ARG A 207 16.64 2.90 -13.69
C ARG A 207 17.63 2.67 -14.84
N LYS A 208 17.60 3.49 -15.90
CA LYS A 208 18.56 3.39 -17.01
C LYS A 208 20.02 3.51 -16.58
N LEU A 209 20.31 4.32 -15.55
CA LEU A 209 21.68 4.42 -15.02
C LEU A 209 22.11 3.12 -14.33
N LEU A 210 21.20 2.47 -13.62
CA LEU A 210 21.48 1.17 -13.00
C LEU A 210 21.69 0.08 -14.06
N GLU A 211 20.84 0.06 -15.09
CA GLU A 211 20.97 -0.82 -16.25
C GLU A 211 22.30 -0.61 -17.00
N ALA A 212 22.83 0.61 -16.99
CA ALA A 212 24.14 0.96 -17.52
C ALA A 212 25.31 0.64 -16.56
N GLY A 213 25.05 -0.03 -15.43
CA GLY A 213 26.08 -0.50 -14.49
C GLY A 213 26.45 0.49 -13.37
N THR A 214 25.70 1.61 -13.20
CA THR A 214 25.94 2.52 -12.07
C THR A 214 25.54 1.85 -10.77
N THR A 215 26.45 1.84 -9.79
CA THR A 215 26.15 1.34 -8.42
C THR A 215 26.06 2.46 -7.39
N ASP A 216 26.41 3.69 -7.75
CA ASP A 216 26.33 4.88 -6.90
C ASP A 216 24.87 5.41 -6.87
N THR A 217 24.20 5.25 -5.73
CA THR A 217 22.82 5.68 -5.55
C THR A 217 22.70 7.20 -5.66
N GLY A 218 23.70 7.96 -5.23
CA GLY A 218 23.70 9.43 -5.32
C GLY A 218 23.57 9.92 -6.76
N ARG A 219 24.26 9.27 -7.71
CA ARG A 219 24.14 9.60 -9.15
C ARG A 219 22.73 9.29 -9.68
N VAL A 220 22.16 8.17 -9.25
CA VAL A 220 20.78 7.79 -9.64
C VAL A 220 19.78 8.80 -9.10
N LEU A 221 19.87 9.15 -7.81
CA LEU A 221 18.99 10.11 -7.16
C LEU A 221 19.09 11.51 -7.81
N ALA A 222 20.32 11.96 -8.09
CA ALA A 222 20.53 13.25 -8.79
C ALA A 222 19.83 13.28 -10.16
N ARG A 223 19.88 12.19 -10.93
CA ARG A 223 19.19 12.11 -12.23
C ARG A 223 17.68 12.12 -12.06
N ILE A 224 17.13 11.39 -11.07
CA ILE A 224 15.70 11.41 -10.76
C ILE A 224 15.25 12.83 -10.39
N GLU A 225 16.00 13.51 -9.52
CA GLU A 225 15.71 14.90 -9.12
C GLU A 225 15.77 15.88 -10.28
N GLU A 226 16.76 15.77 -11.17
CA GLU A 226 16.89 16.62 -12.35
C GLU A 226 15.63 16.55 -13.22
N VAL A 227 15.12 15.31 -13.47
CA VAL A 227 13.91 15.11 -14.25
C VAL A 227 12.69 15.66 -13.52
N LEU A 228 12.55 15.44 -12.20
CA LEU A 228 11.45 15.99 -11.41
C LEU A 228 11.44 17.53 -11.43
N LYS A 229 12.61 18.18 -11.31
CA LYS A 229 12.78 19.62 -11.32
C LYS A 229 12.47 20.25 -12.69
N SER A 230 12.45 19.47 -13.78
CA SER A 230 12.05 19.96 -15.11
C SER A 230 10.54 20.24 -15.24
N GLU A 231 9.73 19.75 -14.28
CA GLU A 231 8.28 19.97 -14.25
C GLU A 231 7.94 21.10 -13.26
N PRO A 232 7.46 22.26 -13.73
CA PRO A 232 7.20 23.43 -12.86
C PRO A 232 6.14 23.22 -11.79
N LEU A 233 5.20 22.28 -12.01
CA LEU A 233 4.15 21.94 -11.03
C LEU A 233 4.61 20.93 -10.00
N ALA A 234 5.81 20.35 -10.15
CA ALA A 234 6.34 19.36 -9.23
C ALA A 234 7.10 20.01 -8.08
N ARG A 235 6.71 19.67 -6.85
CA ARG A 235 7.44 20.01 -5.63
C ARG A 235 7.84 18.73 -4.91
N ILE A 236 9.13 18.47 -4.90
CA ILE A 236 9.69 17.26 -4.29
C ILE A 236 9.48 17.30 -2.77
N ASP A 237 8.96 16.20 -2.20
CA ASP A 237 8.94 15.95 -0.77
C ASP A 237 10.18 15.12 -0.38
N TYR A 238 10.41 14.01 -1.08
CA TYR A 238 11.65 13.25 -0.98
C TYR A 238 12.00 12.50 -2.27
N VAL A 239 13.29 12.24 -2.46
CA VAL A 239 13.89 11.31 -3.42
C VAL A 239 14.96 10.54 -2.66
N GLN A 240 14.75 9.24 -2.42
CA GLN A 240 15.63 8.45 -1.58
C GLN A 240 15.88 7.07 -2.15
N ALA A 241 17.09 6.53 -1.88
CA ALA A 241 17.44 5.13 -2.06
C ALA A 241 17.67 4.52 -0.67
N VAL A 242 16.93 3.47 -0.37
CA VAL A 242 16.97 2.80 0.92
C VAL A 242 17.08 1.29 0.72
N ASP A 243 17.61 0.59 1.69
CA ASP A 243 17.48 -0.86 1.75
C ASP A 243 15.98 -1.21 1.85
N ALA A 244 15.54 -2.18 1.06
CA ALA A 244 14.11 -2.47 0.90
C ALA A 244 13.43 -3.10 2.12
N ASP A 245 14.23 -3.69 3.02
CA ASP A 245 13.73 -4.38 4.20
C ASP A 245 13.89 -3.51 5.46
N THR A 246 15.02 -2.80 5.61
CA THR A 246 15.31 -1.98 6.79
C THR A 246 14.91 -0.52 6.67
N ILE A 247 14.64 -0.05 5.43
CA ILE A 247 14.37 1.37 5.09
C ILE A 247 15.51 2.31 5.51
N GLU A 248 16.70 1.80 5.72
CA GLU A 248 17.89 2.60 5.99
C GLU A 248 18.47 3.16 4.69
N PRO A 249 18.92 4.43 4.65
CA PRO A 249 19.55 5.01 3.47
C PRO A 249 20.78 4.25 3.01
N VAL A 250 20.90 4.03 1.69
CA VAL A 250 22.05 3.35 1.08
C VAL A 250 22.75 4.25 0.06
N HIS A 251 24.08 4.26 0.08
CA HIS A 251 24.92 5.06 -0.81
C HIS A 251 25.44 4.28 -2.01
N LYS A 252 25.39 2.95 -1.93
CA LYS A 252 25.79 2.06 -3.01
C LYS A 252 24.77 0.95 -3.15
N VAL A 253 24.45 0.59 -4.38
CA VAL A 253 23.58 -0.55 -4.67
C VAL A 253 24.27 -1.84 -4.26
N SER A 254 23.70 -2.50 -3.25
CA SER A 254 24.07 -3.83 -2.79
C SER A 254 22.81 -4.51 -2.24
N GLY A 255 22.53 -5.74 -2.65
CA GLY A 255 21.28 -6.41 -2.27
C GLY A 255 20.04 -5.79 -2.90
N ASN A 256 18.98 -5.70 -2.13
CA ASN A 256 17.66 -5.22 -2.60
C ASN A 256 17.44 -3.76 -2.18
N VAL A 257 17.49 -2.85 -3.13
CA VAL A 257 17.40 -1.40 -2.92
C VAL A 257 16.05 -0.88 -3.43
N LEU A 258 15.38 -0.09 -2.62
CA LEU A 258 14.17 0.64 -2.97
C LEU A 258 14.54 2.08 -3.34
N PHE A 259 14.27 2.48 -4.58
CA PHE A 259 14.29 3.87 -5.02
C PHE A 259 12.88 4.44 -4.93
N ALA A 260 12.65 5.38 -4.04
CA ALA A 260 11.33 5.89 -3.72
C ALA A 260 11.26 7.41 -3.81
N ILE A 261 10.15 7.90 -4.34
CA ILE A 261 9.87 9.34 -4.47
C ILE A 261 8.51 9.69 -3.89
N ALA A 262 8.42 10.89 -3.34
CA ALA A 262 7.15 11.56 -3.06
C ALA A 262 7.21 12.99 -3.61
N VAL A 263 6.18 13.34 -4.36
CA VAL A 263 6.13 14.62 -5.08
C VAL A 263 4.73 15.20 -4.96
N TYR A 264 4.65 16.48 -4.64
CA TYR A 264 3.40 17.21 -4.74
C TYR A 264 3.25 17.73 -6.18
N ILE A 265 2.11 17.43 -6.80
CA ILE A 265 1.66 18.08 -8.03
C ILE A 265 0.47 18.95 -7.64
N GLY A 266 0.68 20.27 -7.71
CA GLY A 266 -0.25 21.19 -7.07
C GLY A 266 -0.34 20.92 -5.56
N LYS A 267 -1.56 20.57 -5.09
CA LYS A 267 -1.80 20.20 -3.70
C LYS A 267 -1.76 18.69 -3.45
N THR A 268 -1.78 17.88 -4.49
CA THR A 268 -1.88 16.42 -4.41
C THR A 268 -0.51 15.80 -4.23
N ARG A 269 -0.31 15.09 -3.11
CA ARG A 269 0.90 14.32 -2.83
C ARG A 269 0.80 12.94 -3.48
N LEU A 270 1.69 12.65 -4.40
CA LEU A 270 1.81 11.38 -5.10
C LEU A 270 3.10 10.67 -4.69
N ILE A 271 3.08 9.35 -4.69
CA ILE A 271 4.24 8.51 -4.44
C ILE A 271 4.41 7.51 -5.57
N ASP A 272 5.68 7.18 -5.84
CA ASP A 272 6.03 6.12 -6.78
C ASP A 272 7.39 5.54 -6.38
N ASN A 273 7.73 4.35 -6.89
CA ASN A 273 8.99 3.69 -6.59
C ASN A 273 9.34 2.59 -7.59
N PHE A 274 10.55 2.08 -7.47
CA PHE A 274 10.93 0.77 -8.01
C PHE A 274 11.96 0.08 -7.11
N TYR A 275 11.97 -1.25 -7.17
CA TYR A 275 12.98 -2.08 -6.54
C TYR A 275 14.09 -2.42 -7.53
N TRP A 276 15.31 -2.46 -7.04
CA TRP A 276 16.48 -2.90 -7.79
C TRP A 276 17.31 -3.87 -6.95
N THR A 277 17.54 -5.05 -7.50
CA THR A 277 18.41 -6.05 -6.85
C THR A 277 19.72 -6.11 -7.63
N ALA A 278 20.85 -5.91 -6.93
CA ALA A 278 22.16 -6.17 -7.52
C ALA A 278 22.31 -7.68 -7.77
N GLU A 279 22.77 -8.02 -8.98
CA GLU A 279 23.17 -9.37 -9.33
C GLU A 279 24.49 -9.77 -8.66
#